data_914a19febae5492842b87e5e6cf8cf3b
#
_entry.id   914a19febae5492842b87e5e6cf8cf3b
#
_cell.length_a   1.000
_cell.length_b   1.000
_cell.length_c   1.000
_cell.angle_alpha   90.00
_cell.angle_beta   90.00
_cell.angle_gamma   90.00
#
_symmetry.space_group_name_H-M   'P 1'
#
loop_
_entity.id
_entity.type
_entity.pdbx_description
1 polymer ?
#
loop_
_entity_poly.entity_id
_entity_poly.type
_entity_poly.pdbx_seq_one_letter_code
_entity_poly.pdbx_strand_id
1 'polypeptide(L)'
;MLNKKLGNIFKGDKVIWMVYFFLCIISVIEVFSASSQLGYKNGSYFSPVIKHLGILLMGICCMIVTLNIKCKFFKIITPFLLIVSVATLVLVKFVGEDINGGSRWIAILGFTFQPSEIAKGTIVLACAQIFSAMQTENGADRKAFKYVLWLCAIIIPLIMLENLSTAGLLFLVVVLMMFVCRVPISQIGRLLGVTAAAGILGIALIMLVGKDKSADMGNNKMTEQIVVAPSQPTALSKIFHRFDTWKSRIEI
;
A
#
# COMPACT_ATOMS: atom_id res chain seq x y z
N MET A 1 -34.04 -19.41 -17.21
CA MET A 1 -33.99 -17.94 -16.95
C MET A 1 -32.97 -17.52 -15.90
N LEU A 2 -32.67 -18.31 -14.86
CA LEU A 2 -31.66 -17.99 -13.84
C LEU A 2 -30.23 -17.86 -14.40
N ASN A 3 -29.82 -18.72 -15.31
CA ASN A 3 -28.44 -18.69 -15.90
C ASN A 3 -28.13 -17.42 -16.70
N LYS A 4 -29.12 -16.78 -17.30
CA LYS A 4 -28.94 -15.53 -18.04
C LYS A 4 -28.84 -14.30 -17.10
N LYS A 5 -29.45 -14.35 -15.91
CA LYS A 5 -29.33 -13.30 -14.89
C LYS A 5 -28.00 -13.39 -14.13
N LEU A 6 -27.51 -14.58 -13.82
CA LEU A 6 -26.21 -14.78 -13.17
C LEU A 6 -25.04 -14.34 -14.08
N GLY A 7 -25.10 -14.58 -15.39
CA GLY A 7 -24.09 -14.12 -16.34
C GLY A 7 -23.95 -12.59 -16.45
N ASN A 8 -24.99 -11.84 -16.03
CA ASN A 8 -24.94 -10.36 -16.01
C ASN A 8 -24.36 -9.78 -14.70
N ILE A 9 -24.27 -10.56 -13.63
CA ILE A 9 -23.75 -10.12 -12.33
C ILE A 9 -22.22 -10.21 -12.32
N PHE A 10 -21.67 -11.30 -12.84
CA PHE A 10 -20.23 -11.53 -12.96
C PHE A 10 -19.72 -11.02 -14.30
N LYS A 11 -19.56 -9.70 -14.42
CA LYS A 11 -18.94 -9.05 -15.58
C LYS A 11 -17.43 -9.22 -15.52
N GLY A 12 -16.79 -9.28 -16.67
CA GLY A 12 -15.34 -9.35 -16.80
C GLY A 12 -14.83 -10.70 -17.31
N ASP A 13 -13.51 -10.87 -17.28
CA ASP A 13 -12.84 -12.06 -17.79
C ASP A 13 -12.98 -13.22 -16.79
N LYS A 14 -13.36 -14.39 -17.31
CA LYS A 14 -13.53 -15.62 -16.50
C LYS A 14 -12.21 -16.09 -15.88
N VAL A 15 -11.09 -15.87 -16.56
CA VAL A 15 -9.76 -16.26 -16.05
C VAL A 15 -9.41 -15.43 -14.81
N ILE A 16 -9.70 -14.11 -14.84
CA ILE A 16 -9.47 -13.23 -13.67
C ILE A 16 -10.32 -13.69 -12.50
N TRP A 17 -11.59 -14.06 -12.73
CA TRP A 17 -12.45 -14.58 -11.68
C TRP A 17 -11.93 -15.90 -11.10
N MET A 18 -11.47 -16.82 -11.95
CA MET A 18 -10.90 -18.10 -11.51
C MET A 18 -9.67 -17.87 -10.63
N VAL A 19 -8.72 -17.02 -11.06
CA VAL A 19 -7.53 -16.68 -10.28
C VAL A 19 -7.90 -16.02 -8.96
N TYR A 20 -8.86 -15.10 -8.98
CA TYR A 20 -9.34 -14.44 -7.77
C TYR A 20 -9.92 -15.40 -6.74
N PHE A 21 -10.81 -16.32 -7.14
CA PHE A 21 -11.37 -17.31 -6.23
C PHE A 21 -10.32 -18.29 -5.71
N PHE A 22 -9.35 -18.66 -6.55
CA PHE A 22 -8.23 -19.48 -6.11
C PHE A 22 -7.39 -18.79 -5.02
N LEU A 23 -7.09 -17.51 -5.19
CA LEU A 23 -6.42 -16.70 -4.18
C LEU A 23 -7.24 -16.53 -2.90
N CYS A 24 -8.57 -16.42 -3.00
CA CYS A 24 -9.45 -16.41 -1.83
C CYS A 24 -9.35 -17.71 -1.02
N ILE A 25 -9.31 -18.86 -1.69
CA ILE A 25 -9.15 -20.18 -1.02
C ILE A 25 -7.80 -20.23 -0.30
N ILE A 26 -6.72 -19.85 -0.97
CA ILE A 26 -5.38 -19.79 -0.36
C ILE A 26 -5.38 -18.88 0.88
N SER A 27 -5.99 -17.69 0.77
CA SER A 27 -6.07 -16.73 1.88
C SER A 27 -6.80 -17.32 3.10
N VAL A 28 -7.88 -18.08 2.90
CA VAL A 28 -8.58 -18.75 4.02
C VAL A 28 -7.70 -19.81 4.67
N ILE A 29 -6.97 -20.60 3.87
CA ILE A 29 -6.04 -21.62 4.38
C ILE A 29 -4.90 -20.98 5.18
N GLU A 30 -4.32 -19.88 4.69
CA GLU A 30 -3.25 -19.15 5.38
C GLU A 30 -3.72 -18.60 6.72
N VAL A 31 -4.90 -17.97 6.77
CA VAL A 31 -5.46 -17.45 8.02
C VAL A 31 -5.75 -18.59 8.99
N PHE A 32 -6.27 -19.71 8.53
CA PHE A 32 -6.49 -20.90 9.38
C PHE A 32 -5.16 -21.41 9.95
N SER A 33 -4.14 -21.55 9.11
CA SER A 33 -2.80 -22.01 9.52
C SER A 33 -2.16 -21.05 10.53
N ALA A 34 -2.18 -19.74 10.26
CA ALA A 34 -1.61 -18.73 11.16
C ALA A 34 -2.37 -18.62 12.49
N SER A 35 -3.70 -18.75 12.48
CA SER A 35 -4.52 -18.65 13.67
C SER A 35 -4.48 -19.91 14.55
N SER A 36 -4.10 -21.05 14.00
CA SER A 36 -3.99 -22.30 14.76
C SER A 36 -2.97 -22.21 15.89
N GLN A 37 -1.85 -21.49 15.69
CA GLN A 37 -0.84 -21.24 16.72
C GLN A 37 -1.32 -20.28 17.84
N LEU A 38 -2.17 -19.30 17.49
CA LEU A 38 -2.75 -18.36 18.45
C LEU A 38 -3.94 -18.94 19.23
N GLY A 39 -4.68 -19.87 18.62
CA GLY A 39 -5.83 -20.55 19.21
C GLY A 39 -5.48 -21.40 20.42
N TYR A 40 -4.24 -21.89 20.51
CA TYR A 40 -3.74 -22.61 21.70
C TYR A 40 -3.78 -21.77 22.98
N LYS A 41 -3.67 -20.43 22.84
CA LYS A 41 -3.69 -19.50 23.99
C LYS A 41 -5.09 -19.02 24.36
N ASN A 42 -6.05 -18.95 23.43
CA ASN A 42 -7.35 -18.29 23.63
C ASN A 42 -8.59 -19.19 23.45
N GLY A 43 -8.43 -20.50 23.21
CA GLY A 43 -9.52 -21.49 23.21
C GLY A 43 -10.51 -21.42 22.02
N SER A 44 -10.36 -20.50 21.06
CA SER A 44 -11.25 -20.39 19.89
C SER A 44 -10.48 -20.34 18.57
N TYR A 45 -10.31 -21.51 17.94
CA TYR A 45 -9.61 -21.65 16.65
C TYR A 45 -10.35 -21.04 15.45
N PHE A 46 -11.67 -21.04 15.48
CA PHE A 46 -12.50 -20.66 14.35
C PHE A 46 -12.83 -19.17 14.29
N SER A 47 -12.73 -18.42 15.39
CA SER A 47 -13.12 -17.01 15.44
C SER A 47 -12.37 -16.13 14.42
N PRO A 48 -11.03 -16.21 14.25
CA PRO A 48 -10.32 -15.43 13.25
C PRO A 48 -10.72 -15.80 11.82
N VAL A 49 -10.95 -17.11 11.56
CA VAL A 49 -11.34 -17.60 10.23
C VAL A 49 -12.72 -17.10 9.85
N ILE A 50 -13.69 -17.15 10.77
CA ILE A 50 -15.05 -16.65 10.53
C ILE A 50 -15.04 -15.15 10.26
N LYS A 51 -14.27 -14.37 11.03
CA LYS A 51 -14.09 -12.93 10.79
C LYS A 51 -13.48 -12.66 9.41
N HIS A 52 -12.44 -13.40 9.05
CA HIS A 52 -11.80 -13.27 7.74
C HIS A 52 -12.75 -13.61 6.59
N LEU A 53 -13.51 -14.71 6.72
CA LEU A 53 -14.50 -15.11 5.74
C LEU A 53 -15.59 -14.05 5.56
N GLY A 54 -16.07 -13.45 6.65
CA GLY A 54 -17.05 -12.36 6.61
C GLY A 54 -16.51 -11.13 5.86
N ILE A 55 -15.27 -10.71 6.14
CA ILE A 55 -14.61 -9.60 5.43
C ILE A 55 -14.41 -9.92 3.95
N LEU A 56 -14.01 -11.15 3.63
CA LEU A 56 -13.80 -11.62 2.27
C LEU A 56 -15.10 -11.63 1.47
N LEU A 57 -16.21 -12.11 2.04
CA LEU A 57 -17.53 -12.04 1.42
C LEU A 57 -17.99 -10.60 1.19
N MET A 58 -17.78 -9.73 2.17
CA MET A 58 -18.07 -8.29 2.02
C MET A 58 -17.24 -7.69 0.88
N GLY A 59 -15.95 -8.03 0.77
CA GLY A 59 -15.08 -7.62 -0.33
C GLY A 59 -15.59 -8.09 -1.70
N ILE A 60 -16.05 -9.34 -1.81
CA ILE A 60 -16.67 -9.88 -3.04
C ILE A 60 -17.93 -9.09 -3.40
N CYS A 61 -18.79 -8.78 -2.43
CA CYS A 61 -19.97 -7.96 -2.67
C CYS A 61 -19.61 -6.56 -3.18
N CYS A 62 -18.65 -5.89 -2.54
CA CYS A 62 -18.15 -4.58 -2.99
C CYS A 62 -17.58 -4.64 -4.41
N MET A 63 -16.83 -5.69 -4.74
CA MET A 63 -16.27 -5.89 -6.08
C MET A 63 -17.39 -6.06 -7.12
N ILE A 64 -18.41 -6.88 -6.86
CA ILE A 64 -19.56 -7.07 -7.76
C ILE A 64 -20.30 -5.75 -7.98
N VAL A 65 -20.54 -4.96 -6.92
CA VAL A 65 -21.16 -3.65 -7.02
C VAL A 65 -20.32 -2.74 -7.91
N THR A 66 -19.01 -2.67 -7.66
CA THR A 66 -18.07 -1.82 -8.42
C THR A 66 -18.04 -2.17 -9.91
N LEU A 67 -18.05 -3.48 -10.25
CA LEU A 67 -18.10 -3.96 -11.65
C LEU A 67 -19.38 -3.56 -12.40
N ASN A 68 -20.45 -3.29 -11.67
CA ASN A 68 -21.73 -2.87 -12.27
C ASN A 68 -21.86 -1.34 -12.40
N ILE A 69 -20.96 -0.57 -11.80
CA ILE A 69 -20.93 0.90 -11.93
C ILE A 69 -20.34 1.28 -13.31
N LYS A 70 -20.97 2.24 -13.99
CA LYS A 70 -20.48 2.74 -15.28
C LYS A 70 -19.18 3.56 -15.09
N CYS A 71 -18.19 3.33 -15.94
CA CYS A 71 -16.87 3.98 -15.86
C CYS A 71 -16.93 5.53 -15.82
N LYS A 72 -17.99 6.14 -16.36
CA LYS A 72 -18.16 7.60 -16.30
C LYS A 72 -18.24 8.15 -14.86
N PHE A 73 -18.78 7.39 -13.91
CA PHE A 73 -18.88 7.82 -12.53
C PHE A 73 -17.51 7.84 -11.84
N PHE A 74 -16.62 6.91 -12.21
CA PHE A 74 -15.25 6.91 -11.71
C PHE A 74 -14.48 8.15 -12.12
N LYS A 75 -14.73 8.71 -13.33
CA LYS A 75 -14.11 9.97 -13.75
C LYS A 75 -14.45 11.14 -12.83
N ILE A 76 -15.67 11.18 -12.34
CA ILE A 76 -16.15 12.26 -11.46
C ILE A 76 -15.62 12.07 -10.04
N ILE A 77 -15.57 10.82 -9.56
CA ILE A 77 -15.19 10.49 -8.19
C ILE A 77 -13.66 10.56 -7.99
N THR A 78 -12.85 10.26 -9.02
CA THR A 78 -11.38 10.18 -8.89
C THR A 78 -10.73 11.43 -8.32
N PRO A 79 -11.00 12.66 -8.78
CA PRO A 79 -10.37 13.85 -8.21
C PRO A 79 -10.74 14.04 -6.73
N PHE A 80 -11.96 13.71 -6.33
CA PHE A 80 -12.36 13.73 -4.93
C PHE A 80 -11.61 12.67 -4.12
N LEU A 81 -11.50 11.44 -4.63
CA LEU A 81 -10.73 10.37 -3.98
C LEU A 81 -9.24 10.73 -3.85
N LEU A 82 -8.66 11.45 -4.80
CA LEU A 82 -7.28 11.94 -4.71
C LEU A 82 -7.11 12.89 -3.52
N ILE A 83 -8.00 13.87 -3.38
CA ILE A 83 -7.98 14.82 -2.26
C ILE A 83 -8.11 14.09 -0.94
N VAL A 84 -9.10 13.18 -0.82
CA VAL A 84 -9.33 12.37 0.38
C VAL A 84 -8.11 11.50 0.68
N SER A 85 -7.50 10.88 -0.33
CA SER A 85 -6.30 10.03 -0.15
C SER A 85 -5.12 10.83 0.39
N VAL A 86 -4.83 12.00 -0.17
CA VAL A 86 -3.76 12.86 0.33
C VAL A 86 -4.06 13.36 1.75
N ALA A 87 -5.30 13.82 1.99
CA ALA A 87 -5.71 14.28 3.30
C ALA A 87 -5.60 13.20 4.38
N THR A 88 -6.05 11.97 4.09
CA THR A 88 -5.98 10.85 5.04
C THR A 88 -4.55 10.34 5.25
N LEU A 89 -3.69 10.35 4.22
CA LEU A 89 -2.26 10.02 4.34
C LEU A 89 -1.50 11.05 5.20
N VAL A 90 -1.89 12.32 5.14
CA VAL A 90 -1.32 13.34 6.01
C VAL A 90 -1.88 13.22 7.42
N LEU A 91 -3.21 13.02 7.54
CA LEU A 91 -3.89 12.91 8.83
C LEU A 91 -3.36 11.73 9.67
N VAL A 92 -3.09 10.57 9.05
CA VAL A 92 -2.60 9.39 9.77
C VAL A 92 -1.28 9.64 10.50
N LYS A 93 -0.47 10.60 10.06
CA LYS A 93 0.78 10.97 10.73
C LYS A 93 0.57 11.69 12.06
N PHE A 94 -0.58 12.33 12.23
CA PHE A 94 -0.93 13.07 13.44
C PHE A 94 -1.81 12.28 14.39
N VAL A 95 -2.72 11.46 13.86
CA VAL A 95 -3.78 10.75 14.63
C VAL A 95 -3.61 9.23 14.57
N GLY A 96 -2.71 8.72 13.75
CA GLY A 96 -2.55 7.29 13.55
C GLY A 96 -2.07 6.55 14.79
N GLU A 97 -2.64 5.38 15.05
CA GLU A 97 -2.19 4.46 16.09
C GLU A 97 -0.88 3.78 15.69
N ASP A 98 0.09 3.77 16.60
CA ASP A 98 1.39 3.13 16.41
C ASP A 98 1.25 1.61 16.63
N ILE A 99 0.98 0.88 15.55
CA ILE A 99 0.97 -0.57 15.54
C ILE A 99 2.25 -1.07 14.86
N ASN A 100 3.07 -1.83 15.58
CA ASN A 100 4.35 -2.37 15.10
C ASN A 100 5.37 -1.30 14.62
N GLY A 101 5.47 -0.17 15.33
CA GLY A 101 6.47 0.86 15.07
C GLY A 101 6.15 1.78 13.89
N GLY A 102 4.88 1.92 13.51
CA GLY A 102 4.44 2.90 12.51
C GLY A 102 2.97 3.26 12.63
N SER A 103 2.69 4.57 12.63
CA SER A 103 1.34 5.13 12.59
C SER A 103 0.73 4.90 11.21
N ARG A 104 0.05 3.78 11.01
CA ARG A 104 -0.47 3.35 9.69
C ARG A 104 -1.97 3.18 9.67
N TRP A 105 -2.59 3.09 10.84
CA TRP A 105 -3.99 2.75 11.00
C TRP A 105 -4.75 3.90 11.61
N ILE A 106 -5.95 4.15 11.11
CA ILE A 106 -6.91 5.08 11.71
C ILE A 106 -8.10 4.26 12.18
N ALA A 107 -8.42 4.37 13.46
CA ALA A 107 -9.62 3.77 14.02
C ALA A 107 -10.77 4.77 13.93
N ILE A 108 -11.85 4.42 13.22
CA ILE A 108 -13.08 5.20 13.14
C ILE A 108 -14.25 4.30 13.49
N LEU A 109 -15.01 4.63 14.52
CA LEU A 109 -16.21 3.90 14.93
C LEU A 109 -15.98 2.39 15.17
N GLY A 110 -14.80 2.02 15.69
CA GLY A 110 -14.44 0.61 15.94
C GLY A 110 -13.92 -0.16 14.72
N PHE A 111 -13.85 0.47 13.54
CA PHE A 111 -13.19 -0.10 12.36
C PHE A 111 -11.83 0.55 12.17
N THR A 112 -10.80 -0.26 12.02
CA THR A 112 -9.46 0.20 11.65
C THR A 112 -9.29 0.12 10.15
N PHE A 113 -8.89 1.22 9.50
CA PHE A 113 -8.55 1.21 8.09
C PHE A 113 -7.18 1.84 7.87
N GLN A 114 -6.53 1.45 6.79
CA GLN A 114 -5.22 1.95 6.40
C GLN A 114 -5.38 2.93 5.24
N PRO A 115 -5.06 4.23 5.40
CA PRO A 115 -5.20 5.23 4.35
C PRO A 115 -4.45 4.90 3.06
N SER A 116 -3.30 4.25 3.16
CA SER A 116 -2.52 3.85 1.99
C SER A 116 -3.23 2.83 1.09
N GLU A 117 -4.21 2.04 1.61
CA GLU A 117 -5.03 1.14 0.77
C GLU A 117 -5.95 1.94 -0.17
N ILE A 118 -6.59 3.00 0.35
CA ILE A 118 -7.41 3.90 -0.45
C ILE A 118 -6.54 4.62 -1.49
N ALA A 119 -5.38 5.12 -1.07
CA ALA A 119 -4.45 5.84 -1.94
C ALA A 119 -3.94 4.98 -3.09
N LYS A 120 -3.62 3.70 -2.85
CA LYS A 120 -3.22 2.75 -3.91
C LYS A 120 -4.30 2.60 -4.99
N GLY A 121 -5.53 2.33 -4.58
CA GLY A 121 -6.66 2.21 -5.52
C GLY A 121 -6.90 3.50 -6.29
N THR A 122 -6.81 4.64 -5.62
CA THR A 122 -7.01 5.97 -6.21
C THR A 122 -5.95 6.32 -7.23
N ILE A 123 -4.66 6.03 -6.98
CA ILE A 123 -3.58 6.25 -7.95
C ILE A 123 -3.79 5.39 -9.21
N VAL A 124 -4.07 4.10 -9.03
CA VAL A 124 -4.31 3.20 -10.17
C VAL A 124 -5.46 3.70 -11.02
N LEU A 125 -6.55 4.13 -10.40
CA LEU A 125 -7.71 4.68 -11.09
C LEU A 125 -7.38 5.99 -11.81
N ALA A 126 -6.65 6.90 -11.17
CA ALA A 126 -6.24 8.18 -11.76
C ALA A 126 -5.26 7.98 -12.93
N CYS A 127 -4.26 7.10 -12.79
CA CYS A 127 -3.34 6.75 -13.87
C CYS A 127 -4.09 6.16 -15.06
N ALA A 128 -5.04 5.23 -14.83
CA ALA A 128 -5.85 4.66 -15.90
C ALA A 128 -6.66 5.73 -16.64
N GLN A 129 -7.21 6.71 -15.94
CA GLN A 129 -7.97 7.81 -16.56
C GLN A 129 -7.07 8.74 -17.36
N ILE A 130 -5.90 9.12 -16.83
CA ILE A 130 -4.93 9.97 -17.54
C ILE A 130 -4.49 9.29 -18.83
N PHE A 131 -4.08 8.01 -18.75
CA PHE A 131 -3.65 7.27 -19.94
C PHE A 131 -4.78 7.08 -20.94
N SER A 132 -6.00 6.74 -20.48
CA SER A 132 -7.16 6.60 -21.37
C SER A 132 -7.54 7.91 -22.05
N ALA A 133 -7.45 9.05 -21.36
CA ALA A 133 -7.79 10.35 -21.92
C ALA A 133 -6.75 10.89 -22.92
N MET A 134 -5.50 10.46 -22.79
CA MET A 134 -4.36 10.92 -23.58
C MET A 134 -3.76 9.82 -24.47
N GLN A 135 -4.55 8.80 -24.79
CA GLN A 135 -4.15 7.73 -25.69
C GLN A 135 -4.20 8.23 -27.15
N THR A 136 -3.14 7.96 -27.90
CA THR A 136 -3.02 8.21 -29.34
C THR A 136 -2.87 6.87 -30.09
N GLU A 137 -2.94 6.87 -31.42
CA GLU A 137 -2.77 5.67 -32.24
C GLU A 137 -1.43 4.95 -31.98
N ASN A 138 -0.38 5.73 -31.70
CA ASN A 138 0.98 5.22 -31.48
C ASN A 138 1.31 4.94 -29.99
N GLY A 139 0.35 5.09 -29.08
CA GLY A 139 0.55 4.91 -27.63
C GLY A 139 0.16 6.15 -26.81
N ALA A 140 0.54 6.19 -25.55
CA ALA A 140 0.23 7.32 -24.69
C ALA A 140 1.06 8.57 -25.07
N ASP A 141 0.44 9.75 -25.03
CA ASP A 141 1.10 11.03 -25.25
C ASP A 141 2.22 11.24 -24.20
N ARG A 142 3.30 11.90 -24.61
CA ARG A 142 4.41 12.29 -23.71
C ARG A 142 3.96 13.14 -22.52
N LYS A 143 2.87 13.88 -22.67
CA LYS A 143 2.27 14.67 -21.58
C LYS A 143 1.61 13.78 -20.53
N ALA A 144 1.00 12.65 -20.92
CA ALA A 144 0.40 11.70 -19.99
C ALA A 144 1.43 11.18 -18.96
N PHE A 145 2.65 10.85 -19.43
CA PHE A 145 3.76 10.47 -18.56
C PHE A 145 4.07 11.53 -17.51
N LYS A 146 4.11 12.81 -17.89
CA LYS A 146 4.38 13.90 -16.94
C LYS A 146 3.31 14.03 -15.87
N TYR A 147 2.03 13.94 -16.25
CA TYR A 147 0.92 14.01 -15.27
C TYR A 147 0.92 12.84 -14.30
N VAL A 148 1.16 11.62 -14.80
CA VAL A 148 1.29 10.44 -13.94
C VAL A 148 2.50 10.57 -13.02
N LEU A 149 3.64 11.06 -13.52
CA LEU A 149 4.83 11.28 -12.71
C LEU A 149 4.58 12.29 -11.57
N TRP A 150 3.90 13.41 -11.87
CA TRP A 150 3.51 14.40 -10.87
C TRP A 150 2.62 13.81 -9.78
N LEU A 151 1.61 13.02 -10.18
CA LEU A 151 0.71 12.34 -9.26
C LEU A 151 1.49 11.37 -8.34
N CYS A 152 2.37 10.57 -8.93
CA CYS A 152 3.21 9.63 -8.20
C CYS A 152 4.19 10.34 -7.27
N ALA A 153 4.77 11.46 -7.70
CA ALA A 153 5.71 12.25 -6.89
C ALA A 153 5.09 12.83 -5.62
N ILE A 154 3.78 13.05 -5.60
CA ILE A 154 3.07 13.51 -4.40
C ILE A 154 2.74 12.34 -3.47
N ILE A 155 2.18 11.26 -3.98
CA ILE A 155 1.55 10.23 -3.16
C ILE A 155 2.53 9.11 -2.77
N ILE A 156 3.42 8.70 -3.68
CA ILE A 156 4.37 7.60 -3.38
C ILE A 156 5.30 7.92 -2.21
N PRO A 157 5.90 9.14 -2.10
CA PRO A 157 6.70 9.48 -0.94
C PRO A 157 5.91 9.49 0.38
N LEU A 158 4.64 9.91 0.37
CA LEU A 158 3.79 9.85 1.56
C LEU A 158 3.57 8.42 2.04
N ILE A 159 3.32 7.49 1.11
CA ILE A 159 3.19 6.05 1.42
C ILE A 159 4.55 5.47 1.83
N MET A 160 5.65 5.89 1.20
CA MET A 160 7.00 5.42 1.53
C MET A 160 7.39 5.72 2.98
N LEU A 161 6.97 6.86 3.51
CA LEU A 161 7.16 7.20 4.92
C LEU A 161 6.40 6.26 5.87
N GLU A 162 5.34 5.61 5.42
CA GLU A 162 4.58 4.63 6.21
C GLU A 162 5.09 3.21 5.98
N ASN A 163 5.30 2.83 4.72
CA ASN A 163 5.69 1.49 4.33
C ASN A 163 6.42 1.49 2.98
N LEU A 164 7.74 1.28 3.04
CA LEU A 164 8.60 1.24 1.85
C LEU A 164 8.18 0.12 0.87
N SER A 165 7.83 -1.07 1.39
CA SER A 165 7.42 -2.20 0.54
C SER A 165 6.14 -1.91 -0.23
N THR A 166 5.16 -1.28 0.42
CA THR A 166 3.90 -0.87 -0.22
C THR A 166 4.13 0.20 -1.28
N ALA A 167 4.99 1.18 -1.01
CA ALA A 167 5.35 2.21 -1.98
C ALA A 167 6.06 1.62 -3.20
N GLY A 168 6.99 0.69 -2.99
CA GLY A 168 7.70 -0.02 -4.07
C GLY A 168 6.76 -0.86 -4.93
N LEU A 169 5.82 -1.58 -4.32
CA LEU A 169 4.81 -2.35 -5.04
C LEU A 169 3.90 -1.44 -5.87
N LEU A 170 3.45 -0.31 -5.30
CA LEU A 170 2.63 0.66 -6.03
C LEU A 170 3.39 1.28 -7.22
N PHE A 171 4.66 1.63 -7.01
CA PHE A 171 5.53 2.11 -8.08
C PHE A 171 5.64 1.09 -9.22
N LEU A 172 5.85 -0.19 -8.89
CA LEU A 172 5.90 -1.27 -9.87
C LEU A 172 4.59 -1.36 -10.66
N VAL A 173 3.43 -1.29 -9.99
CA VAL A 173 2.11 -1.30 -10.65
C VAL A 173 1.98 -0.14 -11.63
N VAL A 174 2.39 1.08 -11.25
CA VAL A 174 2.35 2.24 -12.15
C VAL A 174 3.27 2.06 -13.36
N VAL A 175 4.47 1.52 -13.17
CA VAL A 175 5.39 1.20 -14.28
C VAL A 175 4.79 0.16 -15.23
N LEU A 176 4.15 -0.88 -14.71
CA LEU A 176 3.44 -1.87 -15.52
C LEU A 176 2.28 -1.23 -16.31
N MET A 177 1.53 -0.32 -15.69
CA MET A 177 0.48 0.44 -16.39
C MET A 177 1.06 1.30 -17.51
N MET A 178 2.20 1.99 -17.29
CA MET A 178 2.90 2.74 -18.34
C MET A 178 3.29 1.85 -19.52
N PHE A 179 3.77 0.63 -19.22
CA PHE A 179 4.15 -0.33 -20.25
C PHE A 179 2.94 -0.81 -21.05
N VAL A 180 1.83 -1.18 -20.39
CA VAL A 180 0.58 -1.58 -21.05
C VAL A 180 0.00 -0.45 -21.92
N CYS A 181 0.09 0.80 -21.47
CA CYS A 181 -0.38 1.99 -22.18
C CYS A 181 0.56 2.45 -23.30
N ARG A 182 1.63 1.68 -23.59
CA ARG A 182 2.61 1.97 -24.63
C ARG A 182 3.28 3.35 -24.48
N VAL A 183 3.62 3.71 -23.25
CA VAL A 183 4.48 4.89 -23.01
C VAL A 183 5.86 4.61 -23.64
N PRO A 184 6.51 5.61 -24.29
CA PRO A 184 7.83 5.41 -24.89
C PRO A 184 8.84 4.80 -23.92
N ILE A 185 9.46 3.70 -24.32
CA ILE A 185 10.42 2.92 -23.48
C ILE A 185 11.55 3.79 -22.95
N SER A 186 11.97 4.80 -23.73
CA SER A 186 13.01 5.76 -23.31
C SER A 186 12.61 6.57 -22.07
N GLN A 187 11.31 6.87 -21.89
CA GLN A 187 10.81 7.58 -20.71
C GLN A 187 10.74 6.65 -19.50
N ILE A 188 10.28 5.41 -19.70
CA ILE A 188 10.24 4.38 -18.65
C ILE A 188 11.66 4.04 -18.21
N GLY A 189 12.60 3.84 -19.13
CA GLY A 189 14.00 3.56 -18.83
C GLY A 189 14.67 4.69 -18.04
N ARG A 190 14.40 5.96 -18.41
CA ARG A 190 14.89 7.10 -17.65
C ARG A 190 14.31 7.15 -16.23
N LEU A 191 13.01 6.89 -16.06
CA LEU A 191 12.36 6.82 -14.76
C LEU A 191 12.99 5.74 -13.90
N LEU A 192 13.15 4.52 -14.43
CA LEU A 192 13.77 3.40 -13.70
C LEU A 192 15.23 3.69 -13.35
N GLY A 193 16.00 4.32 -14.26
CA GLY A 193 17.38 4.72 -14.00
C GLY A 193 17.48 5.75 -12.86
N VAL A 194 16.63 6.79 -12.89
CA VAL A 194 16.61 7.81 -11.82
C VAL A 194 16.18 7.23 -10.48
N THR A 195 15.15 6.38 -10.47
CA THR A 195 14.68 5.74 -9.22
C THR A 195 15.68 4.74 -8.67
N ALA A 196 16.38 3.98 -9.52
CA ALA A 196 17.46 3.09 -9.11
C ALA A 196 18.64 3.87 -8.50
N ALA A 197 19.07 4.95 -9.16
CA ALA A 197 20.14 5.82 -8.65
C ALA A 197 19.76 6.46 -7.30
N ALA A 198 18.52 6.95 -7.17
CA ALA A 198 18.00 7.49 -5.92
C ALA A 198 17.91 6.42 -4.81
N GLY A 199 17.54 5.19 -5.16
CA GLY A 199 17.51 4.04 -4.25
C GLY A 199 18.90 3.68 -3.73
N ILE A 200 19.89 3.59 -4.62
CA ILE A 200 21.29 3.32 -4.25
C ILE A 200 21.83 4.43 -3.33
N LEU A 201 21.59 5.69 -3.69
CA LEU A 201 22.00 6.84 -2.87
C LEU A 201 21.30 6.81 -1.49
N GLY A 202 20.01 6.46 -1.45
CA GLY A 202 19.25 6.31 -0.20
C GLY A 202 19.81 5.21 0.70
N ILE A 203 20.14 4.04 0.12
CA ILE A 203 20.77 2.95 0.87
C ILE A 203 22.16 3.37 1.38
N ALA A 204 22.97 4.03 0.56
CA ALA A 204 24.27 4.54 0.98
C ALA A 204 24.17 5.55 2.14
N LEU A 205 23.18 6.46 2.09
CA LEU A 205 22.91 7.40 3.18
C LEU A 205 22.45 6.70 4.47
N ILE A 206 21.59 5.67 4.35
CA ILE A 206 21.14 4.88 5.51
C ILE A 206 22.31 4.16 6.17
N MET A 207 23.21 3.57 5.37
CA MET A 207 24.41 2.90 5.87
C MET A 207 25.39 3.87 6.54
N LEU A 208 25.51 5.10 6.03
CA LEU A 208 26.42 6.10 6.59
C LEU A 208 25.88 6.77 7.85
N VAL A 209 24.57 6.99 7.92
CA VAL A 209 23.94 7.79 9.01
C VAL A 209 23.31 6.89 10.07
N GLY A 210 22.89 5.66 9.72
CA GLY A 210 22.27 4.73 10.67
C GLY A 210 23.27 4.27 11.74
N LYS A 211 22.89 4.40 13.01
CA LYS A 211 23.69 3.88 14.15
C LYS A 211 23.60 2.36 14.25
N ASP A 212 24.71 1.71 14.55
CA ASP A 212 24.77 0.27 14.78
C ASP A 212 24.14 -0.08 16.14
N LYS A 213 23.00 -0.73 16.13
CA LYS A 213 22.36 -1.24 17.36
C LYS A 213 23.21 -2.29 18.09
N SER A 214 24.15 -2.92 17.41
CA SER A 214 25.06 -3.92 17.99
C SER A 214 26.06 -3.34 18.96
N ALA A 215 26.42 -2.06 18.83
CA ALA A 215 27.37 -1.39 19.75
C ALA A 215 26.70 -0.98 21.09
N ASP A 216 25.38 -0.79 21.09
CA ASP A 216 24.66 -0.28 22.28
C ASP A 216 24.21 -1.40 23.24
N MET A 217 24.10 -2.65 22.78
CA MET A 217 23.77 -3.80 23.64
C MET A 217 24.92 -4.20 24.61
N GLY A 218 26.14 -3.81 24.32
CA GLY A 218 27.32 -4.09 25.17
C GLY A 218 27.42 -3.15 26.38
N ASN A 219 26.93 -1.93 26.26
CA ASN A 219 27.14 -0.88 27.26
C ASN A 219 25.95 -0.62 28.21
N ASN A 220 24.75 -1.12 27.90
CA ASN A 220 23.53 -0.83 28.66
C ASN A 220 23.17 -1.89 29.74
N LYS A 221 24.05 -2.87 30.02
CA LYS A 221 23.81 -3.83 31.13
C LYS A 221 24.09 -3.28 32.52
N MET A 222 24.57 -2.06 32.66
CA MET A 222 24.91 -1.48 33.98
C MET A 222 24.22 -0.16 34.36
N THR A 223 23.27 0.34 33.58
CA THR A 223 22.60 1.62 33.92
C THR A 223 21.09 1.55 33.73
N GLU A 224 20.49 0.54 34.33
CA GLU A 224 19.03 0.44 34.41
C GLU A 224 18.59 0.88 35.81
N GLN A 225 18.54 2.19 36.05
CA GLN A 225 17.73 2.83 37.12
C GLN A 225 17.85 4.37 37.03
N ILE A 226 17.38 5.00 35.98
CA ILE A 226 16.83 6.38 36.07
C ILE A 226 15.62 6.42 35.16
N VAL A 227 14.44 6.35 35.77
CA VAL A 227 13.15 6.59 35.10
C VAL A 227 13.10 8.09 34.77
N VAL A 228 13.53 8.46 33.56
CA VAL A 228 13.23 9.75 32.97
C VAL A 228 11.94 9.59 32.16
N ALA A 229 10.90 10.32 32.55
CA ALA A 229 9.62 10.38 31.86
C ALA A 229 9.82 10.59 30.34
N PRO A 230 9.11 9.84 29.48
CA PRO A 230 9.28 9.94 28.03
C PRO A 230 8.79 11.30 27.56
N SER A 231 9.72 12.20 27.21
CA SER A 231 9.43 13.38 26.42
C SER A 231 8.86 12.93 25.07
N GLN A 232 7.74 13.50 24.65
CA GLN A 232 7.10 13.15 23.37
C GLN A 232 8.11 13.26 22.21
N PRO A 233 8.29 12.18 21.41
CA PRO A 233 9.31 12.18 20.38
C PRO A 233 8.95 13.18 19.29
N THR A 234 9.85 14.12 19.04
CA THR A 234 9.75 15.11 17.96
C THR A 234 9.62 14.41 16.60
N ALA A 235 8.93 15.00 15.62
CA ALA A 235 8.74 14.39 14.29
C ALA A 235 10.07 13.98 13.63
N LEU A 236 11.15 14.72 13.86
CA LEU A 236 12.50 14.39 13.40
C LEU A 236 13.05 13.11 14.07
N SER A 237 12.85 12.90 15.37
CA SER A 237 13.33 11.71 16.06
C SER A 237 12.60 10.44 15.58
N LYS A 238 11.33 10.55 15.19
CA LYS A 238 10.57 9.44 14.56
C LYS A 238 11.15 9.05 13.19
N ILE A 239 11.65 10.01 12.42
CA ILE A 239 12.29 9.75 11.13
C ILE A 239 13.63 9.03 11.35
N PHE A 240 14.48 9.50 12.26
CA PHE A 240 15.78 8.87 12.56
C PHE A 240 15.62 7.44 13.08
N HIS A 241 14.65 7.17 13.96
CA HIS A 241 14.35 5.83 14.43
C HIS A 241 13.94 4.86 13.29
N ARG A 242 13.38 5.37 12.20
CA ARG A 242 13.10 4.57 11.00
C ARG A 242 14.35 4.21 10.20
N PHE A 243 15.34 5.09 10.13
CA PHE A 243 16.62 4.76 9.49
C PHE A 243 17.31 3.58 10.21
N ASP A 244 17.29 3.55 11.53
CA ASP A 244 17.85 2.45 12.32
C ASP A 244 17.07 1.13 12.06
N THR A 245 15.75 1.22 11.93
CA THR A 245 14.91 0.04 11.60
C THR A 245 15.16 -0.45 10.17
N TRP A 246 15.40 0.44 9.21
CA TRP A 246 15.72 0.07 7.84
C TRP A 246 17.11 -0.52 7.73
N LYS A 247 18.09 0.03 8.43
CA LYS A 247 19.45 -0.51 8.50
C LYS A 247 19.43 -1.95 9.01
N SER A 248 18.78 -2.22 10.14
CA SER A 248 18.69 -3.56 10.72
C SER A 248 17.99 -4.59 9.82
N ARG A 249 17.16 -4.16 8.85
CA ARG A 249 16.51 -5.04 7.86
C ARG A 249 17.37 -5.29 6.61
N ILE A 250 18.34 -4.44 6.34
CA ILE A 250 19.28 -4.57 5.20
C ILE A 250 20.45 -5.46 5.60
N GLU A 251 20.82 -5.48 6.88
CA GLU A 251 21.95 -6.27 7.42
C GLU A 251 21.59 -7.74 7.72
N ILE A 252 20.32 -8.15 7.60
CA ILE A 252 19.87 -9.55 7.73
C ILE A 252 19.94 -10.24 6.35
#